data_5fcc1f509fe652aca3c1c8bf19b972e2
#
_entry.id   5fcc1f509fe652aca3c1c8bf19b972e2
#
_cell.length_a   1.000
_cell.length_b   1.000
_cell.length_c   1.000
_cell.angle_alpha   90.00
_cell.angle_beta   90.00
_cell.angle_gamma   90.00
#
_symmetry.space_group_name_H-M   'P 1'
#
loop_
_entity.id
_entity.type
_entity.pdbx_description
1 polymer ?
#
loop_
_entity_poly.entity_id
_entity_poly.type
_entity_poly.pdbx_seq_one_letter_code
_entity_poly.pdbx_strand_id
1 'polypeptide(L)'
;MKPLWKIRSGRFAGWRTEDHQLYDADGAHLGYFVKDVAYTNGGRAVGEIYGERYMGKRETVIYPTGTRQAARRAMDTAGMRDRDGMALAGWSDTDF
;
A
#
# COMPACT_ATOMS: atom_id res chain seq x y z
N MET A 1 -1.42 -13.78 -3.07
CA MET A 1 -1.10 -12.37 -3.35
C MET A 1 -2.39 -11.60 -3.53
N LYS A 2 -2.53 -10.44 -2.90
CA LYS A 2 -3.78 -9.68 -2.92
C LYS A 2 -3.56 -8.32 -3.59
N PRO A 3 -4.42 -7.93 -4.55
CA PRO A 3 -4.35 -6.61 -5.16
C PRO A 3 -4.89 -5.54 -4.22
N LEU A 4 -4.35 -4.32 -4.35
CA LEU A 4 -4.71 -3.17 -3.55
C LEU A 4 -5.03 -1.99 -4.45
N TRP A 5 -6.01 -1.18 -4.05
CA TRP A 5 -6.41 0.02 -4.76
C TRP A 5 -6.31 1.24 -3.84
N LYS A 6 -6.02 2.39 -4.41
CA LYS A 6 -6.01 3.65 -3.67
C LYS A 6 -7.43 4.00 -3.23
N ILE A 7 -7.58 4.36 -1.97
CA ILE A 7 -8.89 4.45 -1.33
C ILE A 7 -9.81 5.52 -1.94
N ARG A 8 -9.29 6.66 -2.37
CA ARG A 8 -10.13 7.73 -2.91
C ARG A 8 -10.24 7.69 -4.42
N SER A 9 -9.15 7.50 -5.12
CA SER A 9 -9.15 7.49 -6.58
C SER A 9 -9.62 6.17 -7.17
N GLY A 10 -9.48 5.08 -6.44
CA GLY A 10 -9.75 3.74 -6.95
C GLY A 10 -8.69 3.22 -7.91
N ARG A 11 -7.60 3.95 -8.10
CA ARG A 11 -6.51 3.52 -8.98
C ARG A 11 -5.81 2.31 -8.39
N PHE A 12 -5.39 1.39 -9.26
CA PHE A 12 -4.64 0.24 -8.81
C PHE A 12 -3.31 0.68 -8.18
N ALA A 13 -3.09 0.26 -6.93
CA ALA A 13 -1.92 0.68 -6.17
C ALA A 13 -0.79 -0.33 -6.19
N GLY A 14 -1.11 -1.62 -6.22
CA GLY A 14 -0.09 -2.65 -6.17
C GLY A 14 -0.57 -3.92 -5.49
N TRP A 15 0.38 -4.64 -4.88
CA TRP A 15 0.14 -5.97 -4.35
C TRP A 15 0.64 -6.14 -2.94
N ARG A 16 -0.11 -6.89 -2.14
CA ARG A 16 0.34 -7.42 -0.86
C ARG A 16 0.60 -8.90 -1.02
N THR A 17 1.81 -9.34 -0.66
CA THR A 17 2.18 -10.76 -0.71
C THR A 17 1.79 -11.47 0.58
N GLU A 18 1.85 -12.81 0.55
CA GLU A 18 1.52 -13.62 1.73
C GLU A 18 2.52 -13.43 2.88
N ASP A 19 3.76 -13.07 2.56
CA ASP A 19 4.80 -12.75 3.53
C ASP A 19 4.85 -11.26 3.88
N HIS A 20 3.74 -10.54 3.67
CA HIS A 20 3.54 -9.15 4.09
C HIS A 20 4.48 -8.15 3.42
N GLN A 21 4.78 -8.35 2.15
CA GLN A 21 5.55 -7.40 1.35
C GLN A 21 4.64 -6.56 0.49
N LEU A 22 5.06 -5.32 0.21
CA LEU A 22 4.33 -4.39 -0.63
C LEU A 22 5.09 -4.17 -1.93
N TYR A 23 4.41 -4.41 -3.05
CA TYR A 23 4.90 -4.10 -4.40
C TYR A 23 3.96 -3.08 -5.03
N ASP A 24 4.51 -2.13 -5.79
CA ASP A 24 3.69 -1.15 -6.48
C ASP A 24 3.00 -1.74 -7.72
N ALA A 25 2.26 -0.89 -8.44
CA ALA A 25 1.50 -1.32 -9.61
C ALA A 25 2.39 -1.85 -10.74
N ASP A 26 3.63 -1.42 -10.80
CA ASP A 26 4.61 -1.84 -11.80
C ASP A 26 5.45 -3.05 -11.36
N GLY A 27 5.25 -3.53 -10.16
CA GLY A 27 5.95 -4.68 -9.61
C GLY A 27 7.24 -4.33 -8.86
N ALA A 28 7.54 -3.06 -8.64
CA ALA A 28 8.69 -2.68 -7.83
C ALA A 28 8.42 -2.94 -6.34
N HIS A 29 9.42 -3.48 -5.66
CA HIS A 29 9.32 -3.72 -4.22
C HIS A 29 9.43 -2.40 -3.45
N LEU A 30 8.34 -1.99 -2.80
CA LEU A 30 8.30 -0.74 -2.04
C LEU A 30 8.60 -0.92 -0.57
N GLY A 31 8.14 -1.99 0.03
CA GLY A 31 8.26 -2.14 1.45
C GLY A 31 7.52 -3.35 2.01
N TYR A 32 6.95 -3.17 3.18
CA TYR A 32 6.36 -4.28 3.94
C TYR A 32 5.17 -3.80 4.76
N PHE A 33 4.41 -4.77 5.29
CA PHE A 33 3.29 -4.51 6.19
C PHE A 33 3.60 -4.99 7.59
N VAL A 34 3.25 -4.19 8.58
CA VAL A 34 3.11 -4.63 9.97
C VAL A 34 1.63 -4.51 10.30
N LYS A 35 0.96 -5.64 10.42
CA LYS A 35 -0.51 -5.70 10.47
C LYS A 35 -1.07 -5.02 9.22
N ASP A 36 -1.85 -3.97 9.37
CA ASP A 36 -2.46 -3.26 8.24
C ASP A 36 -1.72 -1.99 7.84
N VAL A 37 -0.62 -1.67 8.51
CA VAL A 37 0.17 -0.46 8.20
C VAL A 37 1.30 -0.81 7.25
N ALA A 38 1.40 -0.04 6.17
CA ALA A 38 2.44 -0.22 5.15
C ALA A 38 3.60 0.74 5.40
N TYR A 39 4.81 0.21 5.25
CA TYR A 39 6.07 0.95 5.39
C TYR A 39 6.90 0.81 4.14
N THR A 40 7.67 1.85 3.81
CA THR A 40 8.73 1.73 2.79
C THR A 40 9.87 0.87 3.31
N ASN A 41 10.77 0.45 2.43
CA ASN A 41 11.99 -0.27 2.83
C ASN A 41 12.86 0.55 3.76
N GLY A 42 12.76 1.87 3.72
CA GLY A 42 13.43 2.78 4.65
C GLY A 42 12.76 2.93 6.00
N GLY A 43 11.60 2.33 6.21
CA GLY A 43 10.87 2.38 7.48
C GLY A 43 9.88 3.54 7.62
N ARG A 44 9.59 4.26 6.55
CA ARG A 44 8.59 5.33 6.58
C ARG A 44 7.20 4.77 6.32
N ALA A 45 6.24 5.08 7.18
CA ALA A 45 4.86 4.67 6.97
C ALA A 45 4.26 5.41 5.76
N VAL A 46 3.57 4.68 4.89
CA VAL A 46 2.95 5.23 3.67
C VAL A 46 1.44 5.09 3.65
N GLY A 47 0.86 4.39 4.60
CA GLY A 47 -0.58 4.24 4.71
C GLY A 47 -0.98 2.98 5.42
N GLU A 48 -2.26 2.67 5.33
CA GLU A 48 -2.81 1.44 5.92
C GLU A 48 -3.91 0.87 5.03
N ILE A 49 -4.23 -0.40 5.28
CA ILE A 49 -5.29 -1.10 4.55
C ILE A 49 -6.65 -0.80 5.17
N TYR A 50 -7.63 -0.55 4.32
CA TYR A 50 -9.02 -0.45 4.68
C TYR A 50 -9.81 -1.51 3.92
N GLY A 51 -10.53 -2.37 4.65
CA GLY A 51 -11.39 -3.37 4.03
C GLY A 51 -10.65 -4.38 3.16
N GLU A 52 -9.41 -4.70 3.46
CA GLU A 52 -8.56 -5.68 2.78
C GLU A 52 -8.13 -5.30 1.36
N ARG A 53 -8.77 -4.34 0.71
CA ARG A 53 -8.56 -4.04 -0.72
C ARG A 53 -8.07 -2.64 -0.99
N TYR A 54 -8.28 -1.71 -0.06
CA TYR A 54 -7.95 -0.31 -0.27
C TYR A 54 -6.76 0.10 0.58
N MET A 55 -5.96 1.00 0.02
CA MET A 55 -4.83 1.62 0.70
C MET A 55 -5.07 3.11 0.81
N GLY A 56 -4.85 3.67 1.98
CA GLY A 56 -4.96 5.09 2.20
C GLY A 56 -4.25 5.53 3.47
N LYS A 57 -4.21 6.85 3.66
CA LYS A 57 -3.71 7.47 4.87
C LYS A 57 -4.87 8.11 5.62
N ARG A 58 -4.97 7.85 6.92
CA ARG A 58 -5.86 8.62 7.77
C ARG A 58 -5.19 9.93 8.14
N GLU A 59 -5.85 11.04 7.84
CA GLU A 59 -5.25 12.38 7.98
C GLU A 59 -4.95 12.76 9.42
N THR A 60 -5.68 12.19 10.38
CA THR A 60 -5.54 12.50 11.80
C THR A 60 -4.64 11.53 12.56
N VAL A 61 -4.07 10.54 11.88
CA VAL A 61 -3.23 9.50 12.50
C VAL A 61 -1.76 9.80 12.22
N ILE A 62 -0.94 9.73 13.27
CA ILE A 62 0.51 9.74 13.15
C ILE A 62 0.98 8.31 13.23
N TYR A 63 1.53 7.80 12.13
CA TYR A 63 2.03 6.43 12.08
C TYR A 63 3.42 6.35 12.70
N PRO A 64 3.73 5.26 13.43
CA PRO A 64 5.07 5.08 13.95
C PRO A 64 6.08 4.85 12.83
N THR A 65 7.35 5.09 13.12
CA THR A 65 8.44 4.74 12.21
C THR A 65 8.69 3.24 12.29
N GLY A 66 8.83 2.60 11.14
CA GLY A 66 9.17 1.19 11.06
C GLY A 66 10.66 0.94 10.99
N THR A 67 11.03 -0.32 10.82
CA THR A 67 12.44 -0.73 10.65
C THR A 67 12.81 -0.68 9.18
N ARG A 68 14.11 -0.56 8.90
CA ARG A 68 14.63 -0.63 7.54
C ARG A 68 14.78 -2.09 7.12
N GLN A 69 14.53 -2.35 5.83
CA GLN A 69 14.83 -3.65 5.24
C GLN A 69 15.43 -3.47 3.85
N ALA A 70 16.12 -4.50 3.37
CA ALA A 70 16.67 -4.49 2.02
C ALA A 70 15.54 -4.62 0.99
N ALA A 71 15.65 -3.88 -0.12
CA ALA A 71 14.73 -4.03 -1.22
C ALA A 71 14.90 -5.39 -1.90
N ARG A 72 13.80 -5.97 -2.35
CA ARG A 72 13.77 -7.21 -3.10
C ARG A 72 13.76 -6.93 -4.60
N ARG A 73 14.04 -7.96 -5.38
CA ARG A 73 13.89 -7.91 -6.83
C ARG A 73 12.46 -7.53 -7.21
N ALA A 74 12.31 -6.78 -8.30
CA ALA A 74 11.01 -6.48 -8.87
C ALA A 74 10.27 -7.76 -9.23
N MET A 75 8.96 -7.71 -9.08
CA MET A 75 8.05 -8.80 -9.39
C MET A 75 7.50 -8.59 -10.79
N ASP A 76 7.49 -9.66 -11.58
CA ASP A 76 6.83 -9.64 -12.88
C ASP A 76 5.33 -9.85 -12.65
N THR A 77 4.53 -8.84 -12.93
CA THR A 77 3.10 -8.87 -12.65
C THR A 77 2.31 -8.09 -13.70
N ALA A 78 1.12 -8.58 -14.00
CA ALA A 78 0.13 -7.84 -14.77
C ALA A 78 -0.65 -6.96 -13.78
N GLY A 79 -0.87 -5.70 -14.15
CA GLY A 79 -1.70 -4.82 -13.34
C GLY A 79 -3.16 -5.23 -13.34
N MET A 80 -3.91 -4.65 -12.42
CA MET A 80 -5.35 -4.82 -12.32
C MET A 80 -6.05 -3.54 -12.79
N ARG A 81 -7.32 -3.68 -13.18
CA ARG A 81 -8.13 -2.50 -13.51
C ARG A 81 -8.36 -1.65 -12.28
N ASP A 82 -8.45 -0.36 -12.49
CA ASP A 82 -8.89 0.57 -11.46
C ASP A 82 -10.31 0.22 -11.02
N ARG A 83 -10.64 0.59 -9.80
CA ARG A 83 -11.96 0.40 -9.20
C ARG A 83 -12.54 1.75 -8.83
N ASP A 84 -13.80 1.74 -8.42
CA ASP A 84 -14.40 2.93 -7.83
C ASP A 84 -13.73 3.23 -6.49
N GLY A 85 -13.30 4.47 -6.31
CA GLY A 85 -12.81 4.94 -5.04
C GLY A 85 -13.93 5.12 -4.03
N MET A 86 -13.55 5.34 -2.78
CA MET A 86 -14.48 5.56 -1.69
C MET A 86 -14.44 7.02 -1.26
N ALA A 87 -15.59 7.63 -1.07
CA ALA A 87 -15.70 8.98 -0.51
C ALA A 87 -15.66 8.90 1.02
N LEU A 88 -14.51 8.53 1.57
CA LEU A 88 -14.34 8.31 3.00
C LEU A 88 -13.66 9.51 3.63
N ALA A 89 -14.40 10.23 4.50
CA ALA A 89 -13.88 11.42 5.16
C ALA A 89 -12.67 11.08 6.06
N GLY A 90 -11.66 11.94 6.06
CA GLY A 90 -10.47 11.76 6.87
C GLY A 90 -9.43 10.83 6.28
N TRP A 91 -9.64 10.35 5.06
CA TRP A 91 -8.70 9.50 4.34
C TRP A 91 -8.20 10.18 3.08
N SER A 92 -6.95 9.97 2.76
CA SER A 92 -6.33 10.41 1.51
C SER A 92 -5.61 9.25 0.84
N ASP A 93 -5.29 9.41 -0.44
CA ASP A 93 -4.54 8.38 -1.16
C ASP A 93 -3.09 8.32 -0.69
N THR A 94 -2.48 7.15 -0.85
CA THR A 94 -1.05 6.95 -0.62
C THR A 94 -0.22 7.64 -1.70
N ASP A 95 1.07 7.87 -1.41
CA ASP A 95 1.98 8.61 -2.29
C ASP A 95 2.59 7.76 -3.42
N PHE A 96 2.30 6.49 -3.44
CA PHE A 96 2.91 5.62 -4.46
C PHE A 96 1.96 5.14 -5.53
#